data_c4f22defa64c3f75627cfe8eafc9cb08
#
_entry.id   c4f22defa64c3f75627cfe8eafc9cb08
#
_cell.length_a   1.000
_cell.length_b   1.000
_cell.length_c   1.000
_cell.angle_alpha   90.00
_cell.angle_beta   90.00
_cell.angle_gamma   90.00
#
_symmetry.space_group_name_H-M   'P 1'
#
loop_
_entity.id
_entity.type
_entity.pdbx_description
1 polymer ?
#
loop_
_entity_poly.entity_id
_entity_poly.type
_entity_poly.pdbx_seq_one_letter_code
_entity_poly.pdbx_strand_id
1 'polypeptide(L)'
;RYVITQTLLVRSTQPETVAAASQTVSELVSEGVVLSSGEQYGSGGPTFVFTGLNKLKPAMIAQATARAREAAQQFAQDAGSALGGIRQANQGYFEILPRDQAQGIQEASQMNKVIRVVATVEYLLKD
;
A
#
# COMPACT_ATOMS: atom_id res chain seq x y z
N ARG A 1 -33.83 -3.85 32.83
CA ARG A 1 -32.99 -4.71 32.00
C ARG A 1 -31.96 -3.84 31.29
N TYR A 2 -30.68 -4.12 31.48
CA TYR A 2 -29.61 -3.28 30.94
C TYR A 2 -28.84 -4.07 29.88
N VAL A 3 -28.42 -3.39 28.82
CA VAL A 3 -27.50 -3.90 27.81
C VAL A 3 -26.21 -3.08 27.91
N ILE A 4 -25.09 -3.77 28.12
CA ILE A 4 -23.78 -3.14 28.18
C ILE A 4 -23.01 -3.56 26.92
N THR A 5 -22.54 -2.59 26.17
CA THR A 5 -21.69 -2.82 25.00
C THR A 5 -20.29 -2.29 25.28
N GLN A 6 -19.29 -3.10 25.06
CA GLN A 6 -17.89 -2.73 25.24
C GLN A 6 -17.14 -2.97 23.93
N THR A 7 -16.41 -1.96 23.49
CA THR A 7 -15.54 -2.06 22.33
C THR A 7 -14.09 -2.19 22.75
N LEU A 8 -13.40 -3.20 22.24
CA LEU A 8 -11.99 -3.43 22.47
C LEU A 8 -11.22 -3.18 21.15
N LEU A 9 -10.21 -2.30 21.20
CA LEU A 9 -9.30 -2.10 20.10
C LEU A 9 -7.98 -2.81 20.40
N VAL A 10 -7.62 -3.76 19.56
CA VAL A 10 -6.37 -4.53 19.66
C VAL A 10 -5.43 -4.07 18.56
N ARG A 11 -4.22 -3.67 18.92
CA ARG A 11 -3.19 -3.20 18.00
C ARG A 11 -1.89 -3.94 18.25
N SER A 12 -1.21 -4.34 17.18
CA SER A 12 0.11 -4.97 17.25
C SER A 12 0.94 -4.58 16.03
N THR A 13 2.26 -4.63 16.19
CA THR A 13 3.22 -4.48 15.09
C THR A 13 3.50 -5.82 14.38
N GLN A 14 2.91 -6.91 14.86
CA GLN A 14 3.03 -8.25 14.28
C GLN A 14 1.70 -8.63 13.61
N PRO A 15 1.58 -8.44 12.29
CA PRO A 15 0.31 -8.65 11.59
C PRO A 15 -0.17 -10.10 11.63
N GLU A 16 0.75 -11.07 11.61
CA GLU A 16 0.41 -12.49 11.69
C GLU A 16 -0.26 -12.83 13.02
N THR A 17 0.19 -12.25 14.11
CA THR A 17 -0.38 -12.45 15.44
C THR A 17 -1.81 -11.93 15.51
N VAL A 18 -2.06 -10.76 14.94
CA VAL A 18 -3.41 -10.17 14.89
C VAL A 18 -4.34 -11.03 14.01
N ALA A 19 -3.85 -11.48 12.86
CA ALA A 19 -4.61 -12.35 11.97
C ALA A 19 -5.01 -13.66 12.67
N ALA A 20 -4.08 -14.30 13.37
CA ALA A 20 -4.34 -15.52 14.14
C ALA A 20 -5.33 -15.27 15.28
N ALA A 21 -5.16 -14.19 16.04
CA ALA A 21 -6.06 -13.82 17.14
C ALA A 21 -7.48 -13.55 16.64
N SER A 22 -7.64 -12.93 15.49
CA SER A 22 -8.96 -12.64 14.91
C SER A 22 -9.73 -13.93 14.56
N GLN A 23 -9.04 -15.00 14.22
CA GLN A 23 -9.66 -16.30 13.96
C GLN A 23 -10.09 -17.02 15.23
N THR A 24 -9.40 -16.81 16.36
CA THR A 24 -9.73 -17.44 17.64
C THR A 24 -10.84 -16.72 18.42
N VAL A 25 -11.21 -15.52 18.01
CA VAL A 25 -12.29 -14.74 18.66
C VAL A 25 -13.63 -15.50 18.65
N SER A 26 -13.87 -16.35 17.65
CA SER A 26 -15.07 -17.18 17.59
C SER A 26 -15.20 -18.15 18.77
N GLU A 27 -14.11 -18.52 19.44
CA GLU A 27 -14.12 -19.37 20.63
C GLU A 27 -14.86 -18.70 21.80
N LEU A 28 -14.83 -17.36 21.88
CA LEU A 28 -15.53 -16.58 22.90
C LEU A 28 -17.05 -16.72 22.76
N VAL A 29 -17.56 -16.94 21.56
CA VAL A 29 -18.97 -17.18 21.31
C VAL A 29 -19.40 -18.50 21.98
N SER A 30 -18.55 -19.51 21.94
CA SER A 30 -18.77 -20.79 22.60
C SER A 30 -18.81 -20.67 24.13
N GLU A 31 -18.14 -19.64 24.68
CA GLU A 31 -18.14 -19.31 26.11
C GLU A 31 -19.29 -18.38 26.52
N GLY A 32 -20.20 -18.07 25.61
CA GLY A 32 -21.37 -17.24 25.87
C GLY A 32 -21.19 -15.74 25.66
N VAL A 33 -20.06 -15.31 25.07
CA VAL A 33 -19.85 -13.89 24.72
C VAL A 33 -20.55 -13.58 23.41
N VAL A 34 -21.42 -12.57 23.42
CA VAL A 34 -22.07 -12.09 22.22
C VAL A 34 -21.15 -11.06 21.55
N LEU A 35 -20.69 -11.39 20.35
CA LEU A 35 -19.88 -10.49 19.53
C LEU A 35 -20.78 -9.72 18.57
N SER A 36 -20.65 -8.40 18.54
CA SER A 36 -21.24 -7.54 17.52
C SER A 36 -20.13 -6.92 16.69
N SER A 37 -20.14 -7.14 15.38
CA SER A 37 -19.40 -6.32 14.46
C SER A 37 -20.14 -4.99 14.39
N GLY A 38 -19.56 -3.94 14.97
CA GLY A 38 -20.14 -2.61 14.85
C GLY A 38 -20.28 -2.24 13.38
N GLU A 39 -21.49 -1.99 12.94
CA GLU A 39 -21.81 -1.62 11.55
C GLU A 39 -21.04 -0.38 11.06
N GLN A 40 -20.39 0.33 11.96
CA GLN A 40 -19.69 1.59 11.72
C GLN A 40 -18.23 1.45 11.25
N TYR A 41 -17.67 0.25 11.32
CA TYR A 41 -16.28 -0.01 10.94
C TYR A 41 -16.16 -1.25 10.06
N GLY A 42 -16.68 -1.21 8.84
CA GLY A 42 -16.43 -2.20 7.80
C GLY A 42 -16.47 -3.67 8.21
N SER A 43 -16.66 -4.54 7.30
CA SER A 43 -16.73 -5.99 7.52
C SER A 43 -15.66 -6.51 8.49
N GLY A 44 -16.03 -6.76 9.72
CA GLY A 44 -15.50 -7.45 10.89
C GLY A 44 -14.14 -8.16 10.90
N GLY A 45 -13.18 -7.77 10.09
CA GLY A 45 -11.84 -8.37 10.06
C GLY A 45 -10.75 -7.39 10.54
N PRO A 46 -9.51 -7.87 10.72
CA PRO A 46 -8.39 -7.03 11.08
C PRO A 46 -8.03 -6.07 9.94
N THR A 47 -7.58 -4.87 10.32
CA THR A 47 -7.06 -3.85 9.40
C THR A 47 -5.54 -3.82 9.47
N PHE A 48 -4.89 -3.86 8.32
CA PHE A 48 -3.43 -3.82 8.21
C PHE A 48 -3.00 -2.48 7.61
N VAL A 49 -2.09 -1.80 8.32
CA VAL A 49 -1.57 -0.49 7.91
C VAL A 49 -0.08 -0.59 7.67
N PHE A 50 0.38 -0.14 6.52
CA PHE A 50 1.81 -0.07 6.22
C PHE A 50 2.38 1.25 6.75
N THR A 51 3.36 1.17 7.66
CA THR A 51 3.95 2.33 8.33
C THR A 51 5.36 2.68 7.85
N GLY A 52 5.96 1.87 6.98
CA GLY A 52 7.34 2.00 6.51
C GLY A 52 7.54 2.84 5.26
N LEU A 53 6.50 3.52 4.75
CA LEU A 53 6.54 4.23 3.47
C LEU A 53 7.67 5.28 3.41
N ASN A 54 7.85 6.08 4.47
CA ASN A 54 8.85 7.14 4.48
C ASN A 54 10.28 6.61 4.37
N LYS A 55 10.54 5.40 4.86
CA LYS A 55 11.85 4.75 4.72
C LYS A 55 12.12 4.27 3.29
N LEU A 56 11.08 3.89 2.58
CA LEU A 56 11.19 3.35 1.23
C LEU A 56 11.23 4.44 0.14
N LYS A 57 10.66 5.61 0.42
CA LYS A 57 10.54 6.70 -0.56
C LYS A 57 11.85 7.02 -1.30
N PRO A 58 12.99 7.26 -0.62
CA PRO A 58 14.23 7.62 -1.32
C PRO A 58 14.68 6.55 -2.31
N ALA A 59 14.65 5.28 -1.93
CA ALA A 59 15.04 4.18 -2.79
C ALA A 59 14.08 4.01 -3.98
N MET A 60 12.79 4.18 -3.75
CA MET A 60 11.77 4.09 -4.79
C MET A 60 11.90 5.23 -5.81
N ILE A 61 12.17 6.46 -5.36
CA ILE A 61 12.41 7.60 -6.24
C ILE A 61 13.66 7.38 -7.09
N ALA A 62 14.74 6.91 -6.47
CA ALA A 62 15.97 6.60 -7.20
C ALA A 62 15.74 5.55 -8.29
N GLN A 63 15.00 4.49 -7.98
CA GLN A 63 14.65 3.44 -8.93
C GLN A 63 13.75 3.98 -10.06
N ALA A 64 12.73 4.76 -9.74
CA ALA A 64 11.84 5.35 -10.73
C ALA A 64 12.59 6.30 -11.69
N THR A 65 13.49 7.12 -11.15
CA THR A 65 14.34 8.02 -11.95
C THR A 65 15.29 7.26 -12.86
N ALA A 66 15.89 6.17 -12.36
CA ALA A 66 16.75 5.32 -13.19
C ALA A 66 15.97 4.70 -14.36
N ARG A 67 14.79 4.18 -14.11
CA ARG A 67 13.90 3.60 -15.14
C ARG A 67 13.47 4.65 -16.16
N ALA A 68 13.12 5.85 -15.71
CA ALA A 68 12.78 6.95 -16.61
C ALA A 68 13.95 7.33 -17.52
N ARG A 69 15.18 7.37 -16.98
CA ARG A 69 16.39 7.64 -17.77
C ARG A 69 16.66 6.55 -18.80
N GLU A 70 16.58 5.29 -18.42
CA GLU A 70 16.74 4.15 -19.34
C GLU A 70 15.77 4.24 -20.52
N ALA A 71 14.49 4.50 -20.24
CA ALA A 71 13.48 4.66 -21.26
C ALA A 71 13.78 5.87 -22.18
N ALA A 72 14.17 7.00 -21.61
CA ALA A 72 14.51 8.20 -22.39
C ALA A 72 15.76 7.97 -23.27
N GLN A 73 16.75 7.24 -22.80
CA GLN A 73 17.92 6.86 -23.59
C GLN A 73 17.52 5.99 -24.79
N GLN A 74 16.62 5.03 -24.59
CA GLN A 74 16.13 4.20 -25.68
C GLN A 74 15.41 5.04 -26.73
N PHE A 75 14.51 5.95 -26.32
CA PHE A 75 13.85 6.86 -27.25
C PHE A 75 14.82 7.75 -28.02
N ALA A 76 15.84 8.28 -27.36
CA ALA A 76 16.85 9.10 -28.01
C ALA A 76 17.61 8.30 -29.08
N GLN A 77 18.02 7.08 -28.77
CA GLN A 77 18.71 6.18 -29.72
C GLN A 77 17.82 5.84 -30.92
N ASP A 78 16.57 5.48 -30.69
CA ASP A 78 15.63 5.15 -31.75
C ASP A 78 15.33 6.35 -32.65
N ALA A 79 15.38 7.56 -32.11
CA ALA A 79 15.21 8.81 -32.86
C ALA A 79 16.50 9.31 -33.53
N GLY A 80 17.62 8.62 -33.38
CA GLY A 80 18.92 9.07 -33.90
C GLY A 80 19.49 10.30 -33.19
N SER A 81 19.03 10.56 -31.96
CA SER A 81 19.46 11.72 -31.14
C SER A 81 20.23 11.25 -29.91
N ALA A 82 20.83 12.17 -29.20
CA ALA A 82 21.43 11.91 -27.88
C ALA A 82 20.54 12.46 -26.77
N LEU A 83 20.55 11.79 -25.62
CA LEU A 83 19.85 12.27 -24.43
C LEU A 83 20.59 13.46 -23.83
N GLY A 84 19.86 14.55 -23.61
CA GLY A 84 20.36 15.74 -22.93
C GLY A 84 20.03 15.74 -21.42
N GLY A 85 20.03 16.92 -20.84
CA GLY A 85 19.69 17.11 -19.43
C GLY A 85 18.20 16.99 -19.14
N ILE A 86 17.87 16.93 -17.86
CA ILE A 86 16.49 17.00 -17.40
C ILE A 86 15.96 18.42 -17.60
N ARG A 87 14.84 18.54 -18.28
CA ARG A 87 14.11 19.79 -18.42
C ARG A 87 13.17 20.01 -17.24
N GLN A 88 12.43 18.98 -16.87
CA GLN A 88 11.47 19.02 -15.79
C GLN A 88 11.34 17.62 -15.17
N ALA A 89 11.15 17.59 -13.87
CA ALA A 89 10.87 16.35 -13.16
C ALA A 89 9.73 16.58 -12.17
N ASN A 90 8.80 15.63 -12.13
CA ASN A 90 7.71 15.59 -11.18
C ASN A 90 7.68 14.21 -10.53
N GLN A 91 7.77 14.18 -9.22
CA GLN A 91 7.77 12.94 -8.47
C GLN A 91 6.43 12.20 -8.53
N GLY A 92 5.32 12.91 -8.76
CA GLY A 92 4.00 12.30 -8.70
C GLY A 92 3.61 11.89 -7.28
N TYR A 93 2.96 10.75 -7.15
CA TYR A 93 2.42 10.26 -5.88
C TYR A 93 2.79 8.80 -5.62
N PHE A 94 2.71 8.43 -4.34
CA PHE A 94 2.86 7.06 -3.88
C PHE A 94 1.49 6.45 -3.61
N GLU A 95 1.30 5.22 -4.06
CA GLU A 95 0.09 4.45 -3.78
C GLU A 95 0.45 3.19 -3.02
N ILE A 96 -0.37 2.86 -2.03
CA ILE A 96 -0.34 1.57 -1.35
C ILE A 96 -1.54 0.78 -1.86
N LEU A 97 -1.27 -0.36 -2.45
CA LEU A 97 -2.26 -1.20 -3.10
C LEU A 97 -2.27 -2.59 -2.45
N PRO A 98 -3.40 -3.33 -2.51
CA PRO A 98 -3.38 -4.72 -2.13
C PRO A 98 -2.48 -5.50 -3.10
N ARG A 99 -1.78 -6.51 -2.59
CA ARG A 99 -0.97 -7.40 -3.44
C ARG A 99 -1.84 -8.10 -4.49
N ASP A 100 -2.96 -8.62 -4.04
CA ASP A 100 -3.92 -9.33 -4.88
C ASP A 100 -5.07 -8.38 -5.23
N GLN A 101 -5.12 -7.95 -6.47
CA GLN A 101 -6.11 -7.00 -6.96
C GLN A 101 -7.25 -7.78 -7.63
N ALA A 102 -8.33 -7.99 -6.89
CA ALA A 102 -9.54 -8.60 -7.39
C ALA A 102 -10.77 -7.83 -6.88
N GLN A 103 -11.91 -8.07 -7.51
CA GLN A 103 -13.15 -7.44 -7.08
C GLN A 103 -13.47 -7.79 -5.63
N GLY A 104 -13.75 -6.79 -4.82
CA GLY A 104 -14.07 -6.94 -3.40
C GLY A 104 -12.86 -6.99 -2.46
N ILE A 105 -11.64 -7.02 -2.97
CA ILE A 105 -10.43 -6.95 -2.16
C ILE A 105 -10.07 -5.50 -1.89
N GLN A 106 -10.01 -5.16 -0.59
CA GLN A 106 -9.61 -3.82 -0.13
C GLN A 106 -8.18 -3.85 0.42
N GLU A 107 -7.43 -2.79 0.18
CA GLU A 107 -6.05 -2.65 0.64
C GLU A 107 -5.93 -2.84 2.16
N ALA A 108 -6.84 -2.26 2.94
CA ALA A 108 -6.81 -2.33 4.40
C ALA A 108 -6.95 -3.75 4.95
N SER A 109 -7.61 -4.66 4.24
CA SER A 109 -7.81 -6.06 4.65
C SER A 109 -6.65 -6.98 4.25
N GLN A 110 -5.71 -6.50 3.44
CA GLN A 110 -4.58 -7.27 2.94
C GLN A 110 -3.32 -7.03 3.79
N MET A 111 -2.76 -8.11 4.33
CA MET A 111 -1.48 -8.07 5.04
C MET A 111 -0.34 -7.72 4.11
N ASN A 112 -0.30 -8.31 2.92
CA ASN A 112 0.69 -8.05 1.90
C ASN A 112 0.23 -6.96 0.95
N LYS A 113 1.10 -5.97 0.73
CA LYS A 113 0.79 -4.78 -0.05
C LYS A 113 1.84 -4.54 -1.12
N VAL A 114 1.42 -3.84 -2.16
CA VAL A 114 2.32 -3.34 -3.21
C VAL A 114 2.38 -1.83 -3.08
N ILE A 115 3.58 -1.28 -3.09
CA ILE A 115 3.80 0.15 -3.10
C ILE A 115 4.23 0.57 -4.49
N ARG A 116 3.51 1.52 -5.06
CA ARG A 116 3.78 2.05 -6.40
C ARG A 116 4.11 3.53 -6.30
N VAL A 117 5.09 3.97 -7.07
CA VAL A 117 5.39 5.38 -7.32
C VAL A 117 5.33 5.65 -8.81
N VAL A 118 4.77 6.78 -9.17
CA VAL A 118 4.78 7.29 -10.54
C VAL A 118 5.62 8.56 -10.55
N ALA A 119 6.63 8.59 -11.41
CA ALA A 119 7.45 9.77 -11.63
C ALA A 119 7.40 10.13 -13.12
N THR A 120 7.31 11.41 -13.41
CA THR A 120 7.37 11.94 -14.78
C THR A 120 8.61 12.79 -14.92
N VAL A 121 9.45 12.46 -15.90
CA VAL A 121 10.69 13.18 -16.17
C VAL A 121 10.75 13.55 -17.64
N GLU A 122 10.91 14.83 -17.90
CA GLU A 122 11.13 15.37 -19.24
C GLU A 122 12.62 15.59 -19.48
N TYR A 123 13.12 15.07 -20.58
CA TYR A 123 14.50 15.24 -21.00
C TYR A 123 14.58 16.06 -22.28
N LEU A 124 15.67 16.77 -22.43
CA LEU A 124 16.03 17.40 -23.68
C LEU A 124 16.69 16.36 -24.59
N LEU A 125 16.42 16.44 -25.90
CA LEU A 125 17.16 15.71 -26.89
C LEU A 125 18.24 16.63 -27.50
N LYS A 126 19.37 16.05 -27.83
CA LYS A 126 20.48 16.72 -28.53
C LYS A 126 20.61 16.14 -29.92
N ASP A 127 20.69 16.99 -30.86
CA ASP A 127 20.97 16.61 -32.26
C ASP A 127 22.43 16.14 -32.46
#